data_0181643c315970a01965f92bd81b1787
#
_entry.id   0181643c315970a01965f92bd81b1787
#
_cell.length_a   1.000
_cell.length_b   1.000
_cell.length_c   1.000
_cell.angle_alpha   90.00
_cell.angle_beta   90.00
_cell.angle_gamma   90.00
#
_symmetry.space_group_name_H-M   'P 1'
#
loop_
_entity.id
_entity.type
_entity.pdbx_description
1 polymer ?
#
loop_
_entity_poly.entity_id
_entity_poly.type
_entity_poly.pdbx_seq_one_letter_code
_entity_poly.pdbx_strand_id
1 'polypeptide(L)'
;MLTKKKITLLDPDTWDDKNDSWFLDIYTEEKKLQKTLALCMTRKNETYHHWSVFTSRENGVCIVFDYDKLVAHLNRQKGIIHGLVRYMTLDKMRKNNIDIDELPFLKRYAFTDETEYRIIYPSTENISVKNISLPVDAIKKISINPWAPKTL
;
A
#
# COMPACT_ATOMS: atom_id res chain seq x y z
N MET A 1 8.16 10.62 7.98
CA MET A 1 8.39 9.17 8.12
C MET A 1 9.69 8.85 8.83
N LEU A 2 10.86 9.16 8.27
CA LEU A 2 12.16 8.78 8.86
C LEU A 2 12.45 9.43 10.24
N THR A 3 12.27 10.73 10.37
CA THR A 3 12.50 11.46 11.63
C THR A 3 11.62 10.97 12.78
N LYS A 4 10.37 10.63 12.48
CA LYS A 4 9.41 10.11 13.47
C LYS A 4 9.46 8.59 13.64
N LYS A 5 10.29 7.88 12.85
CA LYS A 5 10.41 6.42 12.82
C LYS A 5 9.05 5.70 12.73
N LYS A 6 8.19 6.18 11.84
CA LYS A 6 6.82 5.66 11.66
C LYS A 6 6.51 5.39 10.19
N ILE A 7 5.76 4.32 9.96
CA ILE A 7 5.03 4.05 8.73
C ILE A 7 3.59 4.49 8.97
N THR A 8 3.00 5.20 8.01
CA THR A 8 1.64 5.75 8.13
C THR A 8 0.74 5.10 7.09
N LEU A 9 -0.34 4.48 7.54
CA LEU A 9 -1.43 4.00 6.70
C LEU A 9 -2.51 5.08 6.67
N LEU A 10 -3.06 5.34 5.50
CA LEU A 10 -4.03 6.40 5.24
C LEU A 10 -5.35 5.81 4.74
N ASP A 11 -6.38 6.65 4.74
CA ASP A 11 -7.68 6.33 4.18
C ASP A 11 -7.61 6.25 2.65
N PRO A 12 -8.00 5.12 2.02
CA PRO A 12 -8.00 4.95 0.57
C PRO A 12 -8.97 5.86 -0.18
N ASP A 13 -9.91 6.51 0.48
CA ASP A 13 -10.85 7.47 -0.13
C ASP A 13 -10.14 8.60 -0.88
N THR A 14 -8.88 8.88 -0.52
CA THR A 14 -8.02 9.86 -1.18
C THR A 14 -7.32 9.35 -2.44
N TRP A 15 -7.44 8.07 -2.77
CA TRP A 15 -6.78 7.48 -3.93
C TRP A 15 -7.43 7.88 -5.25
N ASP A 16 -6.63 8.05 -6.29
CA ASP A 16 -7.10 8.39 -7.63
C ASP A 16 -7.83 7.20 -8.28
N ASP A 17 -7.39 5.96 -8.03
CA ASP A 17 -8.05 4.75 -8.52
C ASP A 17 -9.28 4.38 -7.66
N LYS A 18 -10.44 4.85 -8.11
CA LYS A 18 -11.72 4.59 -7.44
C LYS A 18 -12.17 3.12 -7.46
N ASN A 19 -11.68 2.30 -8.40
CA ASN A 19 -11.99 0.88 -8.39
C ASN A 19 -11.25 0.15 -7.27
N ASP A 20 -10.07 0.64 -6.92
CA ASP A 20 -9.23 0.06 -5.88
C ASP A 20 -9.78 0.40 -4.48
N SER A 21 -10.20 1.64 -4.27
CA SER A 21 -10.90 2.04 -3.05
C SER A 21 -12.23 1.28 -2.89
N TRP A 22 -12.96 1.02 -3.98
CA TRP A 22 -14.24 0.29 -3.94
C TRP A 22 -14.11 -1.14 -3.39
N PHE A 23 -13.06 -1.89 -3.70
CA PHE A 23 -12.84 -3.21 -3.09
C PHE A 23 -12.61 -3.12 -1.57
N LEU A 24 -11.92 -2.08 -1.12
CA LEU A 24 -11.72 -1.83 0.30
C LEU A 24 -13.00 -1.38 1.00
N ASP A 25 -13.87 -0.64 0.30
CA ASP A 25 -15.18 -0.24 0.82
C ASP A 25 -16.08 -1.46 1.03
N ILE A 26 -16.19 -2.36 0.04
CA ILE A 26 -16.93 -3.60 0.19
C ILE A 26 -16.40 -4.43 1.37
N TYR A 27 -15.07 -4.58 1.46
CA TYR A 27 -14.45 -5.28 2.58
C TYR A 27 -14.84 -4.65 3.93
N THR A 28 -14.81 -3.34 4.00
CA THR A 28 -15.16 -2.55 5.20
C THR A 28 -16.60 -2.80 5.61
N GLU A 29 -17.55 -2.74 4.66
CA GLU A 29 -18.97 -2.97 4.89
C GLU A 29 -19.25 -4.40 5.32
N GLU A 30 -18.76 -5.40 4.59
CA GLU A 30 -19.00 -6.81 4.87
C GLU A 30 -18.41 -7.26 6.21
N LYS A 31 -17.24 -6.72 6.59
CA LYS A 31 -16.61 -6.96 7.89
C LYS A 31 -17.17 -6.09 9.01
N LYS A 32 -18.15 -5.21 8.73
CA LYS A 32 -18.75 -4.27 9.69
C LYS A 32 -17.71 -3.40 10.39
N LEU A 33 -16.72 -2.95 9.64
CA LEU A 33 -15.68 -2.04 10.10
C LEU A 33 -16.12 -0.58 9.94
N GLN A 34 -15.45 0.33 10.65
CA GLN A 34 -15.64 1.77 10.46
C GLN A 34 -14.73 2.33 9.38
N LYS A 35 -13.51 1.79 9.27
CA LYS A 35 -12.51 2.19 8.27
C LYS A 35 -11.55 1.05 7.97
N THR A 36 -11.03 1.06 6.74
CA THR A 36 -9.91 0.21 6.32
C THR A 36 -8.79 1.12 5.81
N LEU A 37 -7.72 1.25 6.59
CA LEU A 37 -6.58 2.08 6.21
C LEU A 37 -5.52 1.26 5.48
N ALA A 38 -4.83 1.87 4.53
CA ALA A 38 -3.88 1.17 3.68
C ALA A 38 -2.60 1.95 3.41
N LEU A 39 -1.54 1.20 3.10
CA LEU A 39 -0.32 1.68 2.48
C LEU A 39 0.08 0.72 1.37
N CYS A 40 0.30 1.26 0.18
CA CYS A 40 0.75 0.52 -0.99
C CYS A 40 2.26 0.64 -1.17
N MET A 41 2.89 -0.47 -1.51
CA MET A 41 4.32 -0.59 -1.83
C MET A 41 4.45 -1.40 -3.12
N THR A 42 5.59 -1.33 -3.79
CA THR A 42 5.88 -2.17 -4.95
C THR A 42 6.95 -3.21 -4.64
N ARG A 43 6.87 -4.36 -5.31
CA ARG A 43 7.92 -5.39 -5.32
C ARG A 43 8.92 -5.21 -6.47
N LYS A 44 8.65 -4.28 -7.37
CA LYS A 44 9.57 -3.92 -8.46
C LYS A 44 10.63 -2.92 -8.01
N ASN A 45 11.73 -2.90 -8.73
CA ASN A 45 12.67 -1.78 -8.65
C ASN A 45 12.00 -0.49 -9.14
N GLU A 46 12.51 0.64 -8.68
CA GLU A 46 12.05 1.95 -9.12
C GLU A 46 12.07 2.09 -10.66
N THR A 47 11.00 2.64 -11.23
CA THR A 47 10.88 2.92 -12.66
C THR A 47 10.45 4.37 -12.87
N TYR A 48 10.60 4.87 -14.10
CA TYR A 48 10.06 6.18 -14.49
C TYR A 48 8.57 6.31 -14.14
N HIS A 49 7.78 5.25 -14.39
CA HIS A 49 6.35 5.23 -14.08
C HIS A 49 6.08 5.46 -12.58
N HIS A 50 6.80 4.76 -11.70
CA HIS A 50 6.65 4.94 -10.25
C HIS A 50 6.91 6.39 -9.82
N TRP A 51 7.98 6.99 -10.33
CA TRP A 51 8.30 8.38 -10.03
C TRP A 51 7.24 9.35 -10.56
N SER A 52 6.69 9.09 -11.75
CA SER A 52 5.69 9.97 -12.38
C SER A 52 4.34 9.94 -11.67
N VAL A 53 3.93 8.76 -11.18
CA VAL A 53 2.59 8.54 -10.60
C VAL A 53 2.59 8.81 -9.09
N PHE A 54 3.62 8.37 -8.38
CA PHE A 54 3.62 8.41 -6.92
C PHE A 54 4.36 9.60 -6.30
N THR A 55 4.91 10.50 -7.11
CA THR A 55 5.57 11.71 -6.61
C THR A 55 5.13 12.97 -7.36
N SER A 56 5.16 14.10 -6.67
CA SER A 56 5.03 15.41 -7.31
C SER A 56 6.37 15.82 -7.87
N ARG A 57 6.59 15.60 -9.16
CA ARG A 57 7.78 15.89 -10.00
C ARG A 57 9.13 16.16 -9.31
N GLU A 58 9.22 17.13 -8.39
CA GLU A 58 10.48 17.56 -7.77
C GLU A 58 10.66 17.02 -6.35
N ASN A 59 9.57 16.59 -5.71
CA ASN A 59 9.54 16.17 -4.33
C ASN A 59 9.17 14.69 -4.25
N GLY A 60 10.05 13.91 -3.73
CA GLY A 60 9.77 12.50 -3.48
C GLY A 60 11.01 11.71 -3.13
N VAL A 61 10.79 10.64 -2.40
CA VAL A 61 11.83 9.68 -2.04
C VAL A 61 11.32 8.28 -2.26
N CYS A 62 12.17 7.41 -2.77
CA CYS A 62 11.94 5.98 -2.82
C CYS A 62 12.69 5.33 -1.66
N ILE A 63 11.98 4.57 -0.83
CA ILE A 63 12.57 3.83 0.28
C ILE A 63 12.48 2.35 -0.04
N VAL A 64 13.65 1.73 -0.17
CA VAL A 64 13.77 0.30 -0.44
C VAL A 64 13.98 -0.45 0.87
N PHE A 65 13.11 -1.40 1.14
CA PHE A 65 13.18 -2.25 2.32
C PHE A 65 13.78 -3.62 2.03
N ASP A 66 14.41 -4.18 3.03
CA ASP A 66 14.62 -5.63 3.11
C ASP A 66 13.27 -6.28 3.33
N TYR A 67 12.87 -7.15 2.38
CA TYR A 67 11.55 -7.75 2.41
C TYR A 67 11.32 -8.62 3.64
N ASP A 68 12.27 -9.49 3.96
CA ASP A 68 12.11 -10.45 5.05
C ASP A 68 12.07 -9.75 6.41
N LYS A 69 12.91 -8.74 6.60
CA LYS A 69 12.89 -7.91 7.81
C LYS A 69 11.60 -7.11 7.94
N LEU A 70 11.11 -6.54 6.84
CA LEU A 70 9.84 -5.80 6.84
C LEU A 70 8.69 -6.72 7.20
N VAL A 71 8.57 -7.88 6.55
CA VAL A 71 7.52 -8.87 6.81
C VAL A 71 7.59 -9.36 8.26
N ALA A 72 8.77 -9.72 8.75
CA ALA A 72 8.95 -10.13 10.14
C ALA A 72 8.53 -9.03 11.14
N HIS A 73 8.73 -7.75 10.78
CA HIS A 73 8.27 -6.63 11.59
C HIS A 73 6.74 -6.49 11.54
N LEU A 74 6.13 -6.55 10.34
CA LEU A 74 4.69 -6.41 10.15
C LEU A 74 3.91 -7.53 10.87
N ASN A 75 4.42 -8.76 10.84
CA ASN A 75 3.82 -9.90 11.54
C ASN A 75 3.72 -9.70 13.07
N ARG A 76 4.51 -8.80 13.64
CA ARG A 76 4.44 -8.45 15.06
C ARG A 76 3.52 -7.29 15.38
N GLN A 77 2.98 -6.60 14.33
CA GLN A 77 2.08 -5.46 14.52
C GLN A 77 0.64 -5.95 14.71
N LYS A 78 0.04 -5.66 15.85
CA LYS A 78 -1.33 -6.06 16.15
C LYS A 78 -2.34 -5.40 15.21
N GLY A 79 -3.22 -6.20 14.61
CA GLY A 79 -4.30 -5.73 13.74
C GLY A 79 -3.84 -5.34 12.33
N ILE A 80 -2.56 -5.54 11.99
CA ILE A 80 -2.06 -5.36 10.63
C ILE A 80 -2.23 -6.66 9.86
N ILE A 81 -2.80 -6.57 8.66
CA ILE A 81 -2.75 -7.61 7.63
C ILE A 81 -1.94 -7.07 6.44
N HIS A 82 -1.23 -7.92 5.75
CA HIS A 82 -0.38 -7.50 4.62
C HIS A 82 -0.16 -8.64 3.64
N GLY A 83 0.08 -8.31 2.39
CA GLY A 83 0.30 -9.31 1.34
C GLY A 83 0.51 -8.73 -0.04
N LEU A 84 0.78 -9.64 -0.99
CA LEU A 84 0.84 -9.31 -2.41
C LEU A 84 -0.57 -9.10 -2.97
N VAL A 85 -0.70 -8.12 -3.85
CA VAL A 85 -1.92 -7.90 -4.61
C VAL A 85 -2.03 -8.92 -5.74
N ARG A 86 -3.20 -9.53 -5.85
CA ARG A 86 -3.58 -10.44 -6.93
C ARG A 86 -4.33 -9.66 -8.01
N TYR A 87 -3.90 -9.82 -9.25
CA TYR A 87 -4.48 -9.11 -10.38
C TYR A 87 -5.44 -10.01 -11.16
N MET A 88 -6.66 -9.52 -11.40
CA MET A 88 -7.70 -10.25 -12.12
C MET A 88 -8.38 -9.39 -13.18
N THR A 89 -8.77 -10.01 -14.30
CA THR A 89 -9.66 -9.37 -15.27
C THR A 89 -11.08 -9.29 -14.72
N LEU A 90 -11.86 -8.33 -15.18
CA LEU A 90 -13.26 -8.16 -14.76
C LEU A 90 -14.11 -9.42 -15.02
N ASP A 91 -13.85 -10.13 -16.14
CA ASP A 91 -14.57 -11.36 -16.47
C ASP A 91 -14.26 -12.49 -15.47
N LYS A 92 -13.01 -12.58 -15.02
CA LYS A 92 -12.63 -13.55 -13.98
C LYS A 92 -13.26 -13.18 -12.63
N MET A 93 -13.28 -11.90 -12.28
CA MET A 93 -13.91 -11.43 -11.04
C MET A 93 -15.42 -11.76 -11.00
N ARG A 94 -16.12 -11.60 -12.13
CA ARG A 94 -17.54 -11.91 -12.23
C ARG A 94 -17.86 -13.41 -12.15
N LYS A 95 -16.95 -14.26 -12.61
CA LYS A 95 -17.15 -15.72 -12.69
C LYS A 95 -16.70 -16.47 -11.44
N ASN A 96 -15.83 -15.87 -10.64
CA ASN A 96 -15.31 -16.50 -9.44
C ASN A 96 -16.02 -16.00 -8.19
N ASN A 97 -16.27 -16.90 -7.27
CA ASN A 97 -16.66 -16.51 -5.92
C ASN A 97 -15.40 -16.03 -5.18
N ILE A 98 -15.26 -14.71 -5.01
CA ILE A 98 -14.11 -14.09 -4.36
C ILE A 98 -14.42 -14.03 -2.87
N ASP A 99 -13.52 -14.56 -2.04
CA ASP A 99 -13.62 -14.43 -0.59
C ASP A 99 -13.47 -12.96 -0.19
N ILE A 100 -14.29 -12.52 0.77
CA ILE A 100 -14.24 -11.17 1.32
C ILE A 100 -12.85 -10.84 1.85
N ASP A 101 -12.17 -11.80 2.48
CA ASP A 101 -10.82 -11.62 3.01
C ASP A 101 -9.74 -11.41 1.92
N GLU A 102 -10.04 -11.74 0.67
CA GLU A 102 -9.14 -11.47 -0.46
C GLU A 102 -9.31 -10.07 -1.05
N LEU A 103 -10.46 -9.40 -0.83
CA LEU A 103 -10.76 -8.10 -1.44
C LEU A 103 -9.69 -7.03 -1.21
N PRO A 104 -9.10 -6.87 -0.02
CA PRO A 104 -8.06 -5.88 0.21
C PRO A 104 -6.79 -6.10 -0.62
N PHE A 105 -6.61 -7.32 -1.15
CA PHE A 105 -5.46 -7.73 -1.94
C PHE A 105 -5.83 -8.05 -3.39
N LEU A 106 -6.95 -7.52 -3.86
CA LEU A 106 -7.40 -7.70 -5.23
C LEU A 106 -7.31 -6.39 -6.00
N LYS A 107 -6.84 -6.45 -7.26
CA LYS A 107 -6.75 -5.30 -8.16
C LYS A 107 -7.02 -5.73 -9.60
N ARG A 108 -7.44 -4.78 -10.43
CA ARG A 108 -7.68 -5.02 -11.86
C ARG A 108 -6.38 -5.38 -12.58
N TYR A 109 -6.46 -6.30 -13.53
CA TYR A 109 -5.33 -6.79 -14.31
C TYR A 109 -4.54 -5.68 -15.05
N ALA A 110 -5.21 -4.59 -15.43
CA ALA A 110 -4.58 -3.44 -16.09
C ALA A 110 -3.43 -2.81 -15.27
N PHE A 111 -3.41 -3.02 -13.95
CA PHE A 111 -2.41 -2.47 -13.03
C PHE A 111 -1.32 -3.48 -12.63
N THR A 112 -1.22 -4.62 -13.34
CA THR A 112 -0.25 -5.69 -13.04
C THR A 112 1.19 -5.20 -12.96
N ASP A 113 1.53 -4.14 -13.70
CA ASP A 113 2.87 -3.56 -13.72
C ASP A 113 3.32 -2.99 -12.37
N GLU A 114 2.40 -2.65 -11.49
CA GLU A 114 2.73 -2.12 -10.17
C GLU A 114 3.32 -3.18 -9.25
N THR A 115 2.98 -4.47 -9.44
CA THR A 115 3.44 -5.60 -8.60
C THR A 115 3.33 -5.24 -7.11
N GLU A 116 2.11 -4.85 -6.74
CA GLU A 116 1.84 -4.19 -5.48
C GLU A 116 1.93 -5.13 -4.27
N TYR A 117 2.39 -4.58 -3.17
CA TYR A 117 2.33 -5.18 -1.84
C TYR A 117 1.60 -4.22 -0.91
N ARG A 118 0.54 -4.67 -0.27
CA ARG A 118 -0.29 -3.85 0.62
C ARG A 118 -0.08 -4.15 2.09
N ILE A 119 -0.16 -3.09 2.88
CA ILE A 119 -0.27 -3.14 4.34
C ILE A 119 -1.63 -2.52 4.67
N ILE A 120 -2.48 -3.28 5.36
CA ILE A 120 -3.86 -2.94 5.66
C ILE A 120 -4.08 -2.92 7.16
N TYR A 121 -4.85 -1.96 7.64
CA TYR A 121 -5.34 -1.90 9.01
C TYR A 121 -6.88 -1.80 9.02
N PRO A 122 -7.60 -2.91 9.22
CA PRO A 122 -9.05 -2.87 9.45
C PRO A 122 -9.34 -2.30 10.84
N SER A 123 -10.22 -1.30 10.90
CA SER A 123 -10.54 -0.58 12.13
C SER A 123 -12.02 -0.59 12.46
N THR A 124 -12.35 -0.87 13.70
CA THR A 124 -13.69 -0.68 14.28
C THR A 124 -13.94 0.75 14.76
N GLU A 125 -12.94 1.62 14.64
CA GLU A 125 -13.01 3.04 14.99
C GLU A 125 -12.97 3.90 13.72
N ASN A 126 -13.65 5.04 13.72
CA ASN A 126 -13.61 5.99 12.61
C ASN A 126 -12.34 6.86 12.68
N ILE A 127 -11.25 6.30 12.18
CA ILE A 127 -9.94 6.94 12.13
C ILE A 127 -9.49 7.13 10.68
N SER A 128 -8.76 8.19 10.38
CA SER A 128 -8.21 8.48 9.05
C SER A 128 -6.73 8.14 8.91
N VAL A 129 -6.06 7.81 10.02
CA VAL A 129 -4.62 7.57 10.06
C VAL A 129 -4.25 6.49 11.07
N LYS A 130 -3.43 5.54 10.65
CA LYS A 130 -2.77 4.57 11.54
C LYS A 130 -1.26 4.66 11.38
N ASN A 131 -0.57 4.88 12.50
CA ASN A 131 0.89 4.84 12.53
C ASN A 131 1.37 3.51 13.14
N ILE A 132 2.30 2.86 12.47
CA ILE A 132 3.08 1.74 13.01
C ILE A 132 4.55 2.10 13.07
N SER A 133 5.34 1.40 13.86
CA SER A 133 6.77 1.66 13.96
C SER A 133 7.48 1.34 12.63
N LEU A 134 8.51 2.11 12.30
CA LEU A 134 9.34 1.88 11.13
C LEU A 134 10.52 0.98 11.52
N PRO A 135 10.71 -0.18 10.88
CA PRO A 135 11.89 -1.01 11.09
C PRO A 135 13.09 -0.39 10.35
N VAL A 136 13.79 0.51 11.02
CA VAL A 136 14.89 1.28 10.41
C VAL A 136 16.01 0.36 9.91
N ASP A 137 16.25 -0.74 10.59
CA ASP A 137 17.21 -1.79 10.22
C ASP A 137 16.79 -2.60 8.99
N ALA A 138 15.54 -2.47 8.55
CA ALA A 138 15.06 -3.05 7.31
C ALA A 138 15.22 -2.10 6.11
N ILE A 139 15.66 -0.85 6.29
CA ILE A 139 15.89 0.06 5.17
C ILE A 139 17.20 -0.29 4.48
N LYS A 140 17.14 -0.69 3.20
CA LYS A 140 18.31 -0.99 2.37
C LYS A 140 18.85 0.22 1.64
N LYS A 141 17.96 1.07 1.13
CA LYS A 141 18.33 2.21 0.28
C LYS A 141 17.25 3.29 0.35
N ILE A 142 17.69 4.53 0.21
CA ILE A 142 16.82 5.69 -0.03
C ILE A 142 17.34 6.38 -1.28
N SER A 143 16.45 6.54 -2.28
CA SER A 143 16.73 7.29 -3.52
C SER A 143 15.92 8.57 -3.49
N ILE A 144 16.54 9.65 -3.94
CA ILE A 144 15.87 10.94 -4.15
C ILE A 144 15.31 10.92 -5.59
N ASN A 145 14.20 11.63 -5.79
CA ASN A 145 13.58 11.79 -7.08
C ASN A 145 14.61 12.27 -8.15
N PRO A 146 14.67 11.63 -9.35
CA PRO A 146 15.61 12.00 -10.40
C PRO A 146 15.50 13.44 -10.90
N TRP A 147 14.35 14.09 -10.71
CA TRP A 147 14.10 15.48 -11.08
C TRP A 147 14.28 16.47 -9.93
N ALA A 148 14.75 16.01 -8.77
CA ALA A 148 15.05 16.90 -7.66
C ALA A 148 16.13 17.91 -8.06
N PRO A 149 16.04 19.18 -7.63
CA PRO A 149 17.07 20.20 -7.90
C PRO A 149 18.44 19.73 -7.38
N LYS A 150 19.49 19.96 -8.16
CA LYS A 150 20.86 19.59 -7.78
C LYS A 150 21.44 20.42 -6.62
N THR A 151 20.72 21.43 -6.17
CA THR A 151 21.06 22.27 -5.02
C THR A 151 20.33 21.76 -3.78
N LEU A 152 20.87 20.72 -3.18
CA LEU A 152 20.57 20.30 -1.83
C LEU A 152 21.78 20.58 -0.95
#